data_aa7ee007a3c23a5203b0acc83b87833c
#
_entry.id   aa7ee007a3c23a5203b0acc83b87833c
#
_cell.length_a   1.000
_cell.length_b   1.000
_cell.length_c   1.000
_cell.angle_alpha   90.00
_cell.angle_beta   90.00
_cell.angle_gamma   90.00
#
_symmetry.space_group_name_H-M   'P 1'
#
loop_
_entity.id
_entity.type
_entity.pdbx_description
1 polymer ?
#
loop_
_entity_poly.entity_id
_entity_poly.type
_entity_poly.pdbx_seq_one_letter_code
_entity_poly.pdbx_strand_id
1 'polypeptide(L)'
;MKSSAHLRPKTGKKLCNRPCFCYYRRNGGVYMEGWRKDARHEPIIVDLEALVPKEHLLRKIERVMDYEWLYERLDPYYCHDNGRPGTDPVVLVKMVLIQHLFGIPSLRQTYREIQVNNAYRWFLGYGLLDNIPHFATVSYAFCQRFPDELTSEIFEHIL
;
A
#
# COMPACT_ATOMS: atom_id res chain seq x y z
N MET A 1 10.00 66.95 15.48
CA MET A 1 9.01 66.62 16.51
C MET A 1 7.84 65.86 15.76
N LYS A 2 7.82 64.56 15.77
CA LYS A 2 6.70 63.77 15.28
C LYS A 2 6.41 62.67 16.30
N SER A 3 5.21 62.79 16.88
CA SER A 3 4.67 61.94 17.95
C SER A 3 4.43 60.52 17.48
N SER A 4 5.00 59.56 18.21
CA SER A 4 4.73 58.13 18.02
C SER A 4 3.42 57.76 18.73
N ALA A 5 2.39 57.45 17.96
CA ALA A 5 1.16 56.89 18.50
C ALA A 5 1.33 55.37 18.70
N HIS A 6 1.38 54.97 19.96
CA HIS A 6 1.29 53.56 20.39
C HIS A 6 -0.13 53.03 20.18
N LEU A 7 -0.30 52.20 19.18
CA LEU A 7 -1.53 51.42 19.02
C LEU A 7 -1.48 50.19 19.94
N ARG A 8 -2.28 50.19 21.00
CA ARG A 8 -2.53 48.99 21.84
C ARG A 8 -3.42 48.01 21.09
N PRO A 9 -3.11 46.70 21.11
CA PRO A 9 -3.98 45.73 20.54
C PRO A 9 -5.26 45.56 21.41
N LYS A 10 -6.42 45.70 20.78
CA LYS A 10 -7.71 45.44 21.43
C LYS A 10 -7.87 43.93 21.63
N THR A 11 -7.75 43.46 22.87
CA THR A 11 -8.10 42.11 23.28
C THR A 11 -9.61 41.97 23.36
N GLY A 12 -10.24 41.59 22.26
CA GLY A 12 -11.66 41.21 22.23
C GLY A 12 -11.80 39.68 22.33
N LYS A 13 -11.78 39.14 23.53
CA LYS A 13 -12.20 37.74 23.74
C LYS A 13 -13.73 37.67 23.58
N LYS A 14 -14.24 37.22 22.45
CA LYS A 14 -15.60 36.71 22.36
C LYS A 14 -15.62 35.27 22.92
N LEU A 15 -16.21 35.14 24.10
CA LEU A 15 -16.56 33.82 24.64
C LEU A 15 -17.61 33.18 23.74
N CYS A 16 -17.20 32.21 22.95
CA CYS A 16 -18.11 31.35 22.18
C CYS A 16 -18.36 30.07 22.98
N ASN A 17 -19.60 29.86 23.36
CA ASN A 17 -20.07 28.72 24.20
C ASN A 17 -20.18 27.39 23.41
N ARG A 18 -19.49 27.29 22.28
CA ARG A 18 -19.29 26.03 21.52
C ARG A 18 -17.79 25.77 21.49
N PRO A 19 -17.30 24.53 21.33
CA PRO A 19 -15.87 24.26 21.14
C PRO A 19 -15.44 24.90 19.82
N CYS A 20 -15.14 26.18 19.87
CA CYS A 20 -14.59 26.93 18.75
C CYS A 20 -13.11 26.68 18.72
N PHE A 21 -12.64 26.10 17.66
CA PHE A 21 -11.23 26.05 17.33
C PHE A 21 -10.71 27.49 17.23
N CYS A 22 -9.83 27.87 18.14
CA CYS A 22 -9.21 29.20 18.11
C CYS A 22 -8.11 29.20 17.05
N TYR A 23 -8.25 30.07 16.05
CA TYR A 23 -7.18 30.35 15.11
C TYR A 23 -6.14 31.26 15.76
N TYR A 24 -4.91 30.81 15.81
CA TYR A 24 -3.77 31.60 16.25
C TYR A 24 -2.86 31.89 15.06
N ARG A 25 -2.56 33.17 14.83
CA ARG A 25 -1.67 33.65 13.76
C ARG A 25 -0.28 33.92 14.31
N ARG A 26 0.69 33.06 13.96
CA ARG A 26 2.09 33.25 14.27
C ARG A 26 2.90 33.22 12.96
N ASN A 27 3.74 34.21 12.72
CA ASN A 27 4.63 34.31 11.56
C ASN A 27 3.93 34.14 10.18
N GLY A 28 2.80 34.82 9.98
CA GLY A 28 2.13 34.89 8.68
C GLY A 28 1.27 33.68 8.29
N GLY A 29 1.31 32.58 9.04
CA GLY A 29 0.46 31.39 8.86
C GLY A 29 -0.74 31.39 9.81
N VAL A 30 -1.87 30.84 9.37
CA VAL A 30 -3.04 30.57 10.22
C VAL A 30 -2.94 29.12 10.68
N TYR A 31 -2.70 28.90 11.99
CA TYR A 31 -2.69 27.58 12.58
C TYR A 31 -3.95 27.38 13.41
N MET A 32 -4.60 26.24 13.27
CA MET A 32 -5.65 25.79 14.20
C MET A 32 -4.98 25.01 15.33
N GLU A 33 -5.22 25.46 16.55
CA GLU A 33 -4.72 24.76 17.74
C GLU A 33 -5.35 23.37 17.80
N GLY A 34 -4.52 22.31 17.79
CA GLY A 34 -4.98 20.91 17.74
C GLY A 34 -4.89 20.23 16.37
N TRP A 35 -4.54 20.94 15.30
CA TRP A 35 -4.30 20.28 14.01
C TRP A 35 -2.89 19.70 13.95
N ARG A 36 -2.81 18.46 13.47
CA ARG A 36 -1.53 17.83 13.20
C ARG A 36 -0.75 18.64 12.18
N LYS A 37 0.52 18.85 12.44
CA LYS A 37 1.46 19.36 11.46
C LYS A 37 1.46 18.43 10.24
N ASP A 38 1.40 19.00 9.05
CA ASP A 38 1.51 18.21 7.83
C ASP A 38 2.94 17.70 7.67
N ALA A 39 3.13 16.40 7.90
CA ALA A 39 4.43 15.73 7.84
C ALA A 39 4.68 15.02 6.49
N ARG A 40 3.82 15.24 5.47
CA ARG A 40 3.94 14.55 4.18
C ARG A 40 5.27 14.80 3.45
N HIS A 41 5.93 15.91 3.75
CA HIS A 41 7.19 16.29 3.13
C HIS A 41 8.41 16.07 4.03
N GLU A 42 8.21 15.50 5.21
CA GLU A 42 9.32 15.17 6.11
C GLU A 42 9.98 13.88 5.64
N PRO A 43 11.29 13.88 5.32
CA PRO A 43 12.00 12.67 4.94
C PRO A 43 12.12 11.74 6.14
N ILE A 44 11.68 10.50 5.98
CA ILE A 44 11.79 9.45 6.99
C ILE A 44 12.50 8.28 6.35
N ILE A 45 13.54 7.78 7.01
CA ILE A 45 14.18 6.51 6.64
C ILE A 45 13.41 5.41 7.36
N VAL A 46 12.70 4.57 6.61
CA VAL A 46 11.92 3.48 7.17
C VAL A 46 12.03 2.25 6.27
N ASP A 47 12.11 1.08 6.91
CA ASP A 47 12.03 -0.21 6.23
C ASP A 47 10.56 -0.57 5.98
N LEU A 48 10.26 -1.14 4.81
CA LEU A 48 8.92 -1.60 4.46
C LEU A 48 8.41 -2.65 5.45
N GLU A 49 9.32 -3.48 5.97
CA GLU A 49 9.03 -4.47 7.02
C GLU A 49 8.45 -3.81 8.29
N ALA A 50 8.95 -2.63 8.67
CA ALA A 50 8.48 -1.88 9.83
C ALA A 50 7.13 -1.19 9.60
N LEU A 51 6.76 -0.90 8.34
CA LEU A 51 5.50 -0.24 7.99
C LEU A 51 4.29 -1.16 8.11
N VAL A 52 4.48 -2.47 7.99
CA VAL A 52 3.37 -3.44 8.04
C VAL A 52 3.18 -3.94 9.48
N PRO A 53 1.98 -3.78 10.07
CA PRO A 53 1.70 -4.25 11.43
C PRO A 53 1.97 -5.75 11.59
N LYS A 54 2.50 -6.17 12.74
CA LYS A 54 2.84 -7.59 13.02
C LYS A 54 1.62 -8.52 12.97
N GLU A 55 0.44 -8.01 13.31
CA GLU A 55 -0.83 -8.75 13.34
C GLU A 55 -1.58 -8.73 12.00
N HIS A 56 -0.99 -8.14 10.96
CA HIS A 56 -1.65 -8.04 9.66
C HIS A 56 -1.92 -9.42 9.05
N LEU A 57 -3.09 -9.60 8.42
CA LEU A 57 -3.52 -10.87 7.82
C LEU A 57 -2.47 -11.45 6.85
N LEU A 58 -1.90 -10.61 5.99
CA LEU A 58 -0.91 -11.05 5.01
C LEU A 58 0.34 -11.65 5.65
N ARG A 59 0.74 -11.19 6.86
CA ARG A 59 1.86 -11.81 7.59
C ARG A 59 1.53 -13.23 8.09
N LYS A 60 0.28 -13.47 8.45
CA LYS A 60 -0.17 -14.79 8.86
C LYS A 60 -0.17 -15.75 7.68
N ILE A 61 -0.65 -15.29 6.52
CA ILE A 61 -0.66 -16.04 5.28
C ILE A 61 0.77 -16.33 4.82
N GLU A 62 1.67 -15.33 4.82
CA GLU A 62 3.07 -15.50 4.44
C GLU A 62 3.78 -16.61 5.22
N ARG A 63 3.44 -16.81 6.49
CA ARG A 63 4.03 -17.85 7.35
C ARG A 63 3.56 -19.27 7.04
N VAL A 64 2.38 -19.40 6.46
CA VAL A 64 1.78 -20.72 6.15
C VAL A 64 1.89 -21.09 4.68
N MET A 65 2.30 -20.15 3.83
CA MET A 65 2.51 -20.43 2.42
C MET A 65 3.72 -21.33 2.19
N ASP A 66 3.48 -22.43 1.49
CA ASP A 66 4.51 -23.35 1.02
C ASP A 66 5.01 -22.91 -0.36
N TYR A 67 6.13 -22.18 -0.37
CA TYR A 67 6.71 -21.66 -1.61
C TYR A 67 7.37 -22.75 -2.45
N GLU A 68 7.97 -23.75 -1.82
CA GLU A 68 8.66 -24.84 -2.51
C GLU A 68 7.67 -25.64 -3.34
N TRP A 69 6.56 -26.02 -2.72
CA TRP A 69 5.45 -26.68 -3.42
C TRP A 69 4.87 -25.81 -4.57
N LEU A 70 4.69 -24.50 -4.36
CA LEU A 70 4.21 -23.60 -5.40
C LEU A 70 5.14 -23.53 -6.60
N TYR A 71 6.45 -23.43 -6.36
CA TYR A 71 7.43 -23.41 -7.45
C TYR A 71 7.44 -24.73 -8.21
N GLU A 72 7.43 -25.88 -7.54
CA GLU A 72 7.38 -27.19 -8.17
C GLU A 72 6.15 -27.34 -9.08
N ARG A 73 4.98 -26.84 -8.66
CA ARG A 73 3.75 -26.90 -9.45
C ARG A 73 3.73 -25.95 -10.63
N LEU A 74 4.34 -24.80 -10.51
CA LEU A 74 4.31 -23.74 -11.52
C LEU A 74 5.47 -23.86 -12.55
N ASP A 75 6.58 -24.48 -12.16
CA ASP A 75 7.78 -24.64 -12.98
C ASP A 75 7.53 -25.24 -14.39
N PRO A 76 6.71 -26.29 -14.57
CA PRO A 76 6.44 -26.87 -15.89
C PRO A 76 5.81 -25.91 -16.90
N TYR A 77 5.23 -24.81 -16.43
CA TYR A 77 4.58 -23.79 -17.27
C TYR A 77 5.51 -22.62 -17.61
N TYR A 78 6.78 -22.70 -17.20
CA TYR A 78 7.81 -21.70 -17.50
C TYR A 78 8.95 -22.30 -18.34
N CYS A 79 9.39 -21.53 -19.34
CA CYS A 79 10.52 -21.92 -20.18
C CYS A 79 11.81 -21.34 -19.60
N HIS A 80 12.78 -22.20 -19.29
CA HIS A 80 14.04 -21.79 -18.68
C HIS A 80 15.06 -21.30 -19.70
N ASP A 81 15.00 -21.76 -20.96
CA ASP A 81 16.07 -21.62 -21.94
C ASP A 81 15.80 -20.54 -23.00
N ASN A 82 14.64 -19.94 -23.05
CA ASN A 82 14.27 -19.06 -24.15
C ASN A 82 13.48 -17.82 -23.69
N GLY A 83 13.95 -16.64 -24.06
CA GLY A 83 13.19 -15.41 -23.99
C GLY A 83 13.58 -14.45 -22.84
N ARG A 84 12.79 -13.39 -22.71
CA ARG A 84 12.93 -12.42 -21.62
C ARG A 84 12.58 -13.10 -20.28
N PRO A 85 13.35 -12.83 -19.20
CA PRO A 85 13.00 -13.32 -17.88
C PRO A 85 11.53 -13.08 -17.55
N GLY A 86 10.80 -14.14 -17.27
CA GLY A 86 9.39 -14.07 -16.92
C GLY A 86 9.18 -13.40 -15.56
N THR A 87 7.95 -12.95 -15.32
CA THR A 87 7.55 -12.55 -13.97
C THR A 87 7.50 -13.80 -13.11
N ASP A 88 7.97 -13.71 -11.87
CA ASP A 88 7.91 -14.77 -10.88
C ASP A 88 6.45 -15.30 -10.75
N PRO A 89 6.22 -16.61 -10.96
CA PRO A 89 4.89 -17.20 -10.88
C PRO A 89 4.22 -17.03 -9.52
N VAL A 90 4.98 -17.12 -8.44
CA VAL A 90 4.49 -16.95 -7.06
C VAL A 90 3.93 -15.54 -6.85
N VAL A 91 4.56 -14.53 -7.42
CA VAL A 91 4.04 -13.15 -7.37
C VAL A 91 2.67 -13.04 -8.06
N LEU A 92 2.48 -13.72 -9.20
CA LEU A 92 1.19 -13.74 -9.90
C LEU A 92 0.09 -14.38 -9.05
N VAL A 93 0.39 -15.50 -8.40
CA VAL A 93 -0.53 -16.17 -7.46
C VAL A 93 -0.86 -15.26 -6.29
N LYS A 94 0.15 -14.63 -5.67
CA LYS A 94 -0.05 -13.67 -4.57
C LYS A 94 -0.94 -12.49 -4.96
N MET A 95 -0.83 -11.98 -6.19
CA MET A 95 -1.70 -10.89 -6.68
C MET A 95 -3.17 -11.32 -6.77
N VAL A 96 -3.45 -12.52 -7.27
CA VAL A 96 -4.81 -13.06 -7.33
C VAL A 96 -5.32 -13.38 -5.93
N LEU A 97 -4.46 -13.89 -5.05
CA LEU A 97 -4.81 -14.14 -3.64
C LEU A 97 -5.21 -12.84 -2.91
N ILE A 98 -4.47 -11.75 -3.09
CA ILE A 98 -4.88 -10.43 -2.57
C ILE A 98 -6.27 -10.04 -3.07
N GLN A 99 -6.55 -10.22 -4.36
CA GLN A 99 -7.85 -9.92 -4.93
C GLN A 99 -8.99 -10.64 -4.21
N HIS A 100 -8.84 -11.94 -4.00
CA HIS A 100 -9.86 -12.78 -3.36
C HIS A 100 -9.99 -12.49 -1.87
N LEU A 101 -8.89 -12.40 -1.13
CA LEU A 101 -8.87 -12.16 0.31
C LEU A 101 -9.51 -10.83 0.72
N PHE A 102 -9.31 -9.80 -0.09
CA PHE A 102 -9.83 -8.46 0.20
C PHE A 102 -11.08 -8.10 -0.61
N GLY A 103 -11.63 -9.07 -1.37
CA GLY A 103 -12.87 -8.88 -2.14
C GLY A 103 -12.75 -7.78 -3.20
N ILE A 104 -11.57 -7.61 -3.80
CA ILE A 104 -11.36 -6.57 -4.81
C ILE A 104 -12.02 -7.01 -6.13
N PRO A 105 -12.86 -6.16 -6.75
CA PRO A 105 -13.74 -6.59 -7.84
C PRO A 105 -13.03 -6.93 -9.15
N SER A 106 -11.76 -6.52 -9.35
CA SER A 106 -11.03 -6.79 -10.59
C SER A 106 -9.52 -6.74 -10.41
N LEU A 107 -8.77 -7.49 -11.24
CA LEU A 107 -7.30 -7.46 -11.30
C LEU A 107 -6.75 -6.05 -11.60
N ARG A 108 -7.46 -5.24 -12.39
CA ARG A 108 -7.07 -3.85 -12.64
C ARG A 108 -7.15 -3.00 -11.38
N GLN A 109 -8.17 -3.19 -10.56
CA GLN A 109 -8.28 -2.51 -9.28
C GLN A 109 -7.23 -3.02 -8.30
N THR A 110 -7.02 -4.33 -8.23
CA THR A 110 -5.96 -4.95 -7.42
C THR A 110 -4.58 -4.34 -7.74
N TYR A 111 -4.26 -4.19 -9.03
CA TYR A 111 -3.02 -3.56 -9.46
C TYR A 111 -2.88 -2.12 -8.93
N ARG A 112 -3.96 -1.32 -8.98
CA ARG A 112 -3.98 0.07 -8.45
C ARG A 112 -3.83 0.11 -6.93
N GLU A 113 -4.50 -0.81 -6.23
CA GLU A 113 -4.39 -0.93 -4.77
C GLU A 113 -2.97 -1.31 -4.34
N ILE A 114 -2.32 -2.25 -5.03
CA ILE A 114 -0.94 -2.66 -4.75
C ILE A 114 0.03 -1.49 -4.93
N GLN A 115 -0.21 -0.59 -5.88
CA GLN A 115 0.67 0.57 -6.10
C GLN A 115 0.74 1.50 -4.89
N VAL A 116 -0.31 1.59 -4.09
CA VAL A 116 -0.44 2.55 -2.97
C VAL A 116 -0.43 1.88 -1.59
N ASN A 117 -0.64 0.57 -1.52
CA ASN A 117 -0.73 -0.16 -0.26
C ASN A 117 0.59 -0.85 0.10
N ASN A 118 1.23 -0.39 1.16
CA ASN A 118 2.52 -0.91 1.62
C ASN A 118 2.45 -2.38 2.07
N ALA A 119 1.32 -2.83 2.65
CA ALA A 119 1.15 -4.21 3.08
C ALA A 119 1.06 -5.17 1.88
N TYR A 120 0.43 -4.76 0.78
CA TYR A 120 0.39 -5.55 -0.44
C TYR A 120 1.76 -5.63 -1.11
N ARG A 121 2.50 -4.51 -1.19
CA ARG A 121 3.86 -4.50 -1.71
C ARG A 121 4.79 -5.41 -0.90
N TRP A 122 4.71 -5.31 0.42
CA TRP A 122 5.46 -6.18 1.32
C TRP A 122 5.17 -7.66 1.07
N PHE A 123 3.91 -8.04 0.95
CA PHE A 123 3.50 -9.43 0.71
C PHE A 123 3.99 -9.97 -0.65
N LEU A 124 4.06 -9.11 -1.67
CA LEU A 124 4.61 -9.46 -2.98
C LEU A 124 6.14 -9.47 -3.01
N GLY A 125 6.82 -8.96 -1.99
CA GLY A 125 8.28 -8.83 -1.95
C GLY A 125 8.84 -7.65 -2.74
N TYR A 126 8.02 -6.64 -3.06
CA TYR A 126 8.43 -5.43 -3.79
C TYR A 126 8.69 -4.25 -2.86
N GLY A 127 9.75 -3.50 -3.12
CA GLY A 127 10.04 -2.25 -2.43
C GLY A 127 9.04 -1.13 -2.77
N LEU A 128 9.14 -0.01 -2.06
CA LEU A 128 8.23 1.14 -2.22
C LEU A 128 8.23 1.74 -3.63
N LEU A 129 9.37 1.71 -4.32
CA LEU A 129 9.55 2.32 -5.64
C LEU A 129 9.60 1.29 -6.78
N ASP A 130 9.57 0.00 -6.48
CA ASP A 130 9.66 -1.05 -7.48
C ASP A 130 8.43 -1.09 -8.38
N ASN A 131 8.66 -1.46 -9.63
CA ASN A 131 7.58 -1.66 -10.60
C ASN A 131 6.95 -3.04 -10.39
N ILE A 132 5.68 -3.08 -10.04
CA ILE A 132 4.90 -4.31 -9.90
C ILE A 132 4.46 -4.84 -11.27
N PRO A 133 4.24 -6.16 -11.42
CA PRO A 133 3.71 -6.74 -12.65
C PRO A 133 2.37 -6.15 -13.03
N HIS A 134 2.21 -5.83 -14.31
CA HIS A 134 0.96 -5.28 -14.81
C HIS A 134 -0.18 -6.32 -14.74
N PHE A 135 -1.39 -5.88 -14.47
CA PHE A 135 -2.56 -6.77 -14.36
C PHE A 135 -2.79 -7.65 -15.59
N ALA A 136 -2.42 -7.19 -16.80
CA ALA A 136 -2.53 -7.97 -18.03
C ALA A 136 -1.60 -9.19 -18.01
N THR A 137 -0.43 -9.11 -17.37
CA THR A 137 0.49 -10.25 -17.22
C THR A 137 -0.14 -11.31 -16.33
N VAL A 138 -0.78 -10.90 -15.24
CA VAL A 138 -1.52 -11.80 -14.33
C VAL A 138 -2.68 -12.46 -15.07
N SER A 139 -3.50 -11.65 -15.74
CA SER A 139 -4.64 -12.18 -16.52
C SER A 139 -4.19 -13.17 -17.60
N TYR A 140 -3.12 -12.85 -18.34
CA TYR A 140 -2.57 -13.77 -19.34
C TYR A 140 -2.13 -15.11 -18.73
N ALA A 141 -1.45 -15.07 -17.59
CA ALA A 141 -0.99 -16.28 -16.91
C ALA A 141 -2.16 -17.18 -16.52
N PHE A 142 -3.19 -16.65 -15.89
CA PHE A 142 -4.34 -17.41 -15.41
C PHE A 142 -5.35 -17.79 -16.50
N CYS A 143 -5.42 -17.05 -17.61
CA CYS A 143 -6.34 -17.37 -18.71
C CYS A 143 -5.72 -18.21 -19.82
N GLN A 144 -4.38 -18.20 -19.99
CA GLN A 144 -3.72 -18.80 -21.15
C GLN A 144 -2.59 -19.77 -20.80
N ARG A 145 -1.96 -19.60 -19.64
CA ARG A 145 -0.78 -20.39 -19.27
C ARG A 145 -1.10 -21.49 -18.27
N PHE A 146 -1.87 -21.17 -17.24
CA PHE A 146 -2.20 -22.13 -16.18
C PHE A 146 -3.53 -22.82 -16.49
N PRO A 147 -3.60 -24.15 -16.45
CA PRO A 147 -4.86 -24.88 -16.53
C PRO A 147 -5.78 -24.55 -15.33
N ASP A 148 -7.09 -24.66 -15.53
CA ASP A 148 -8.08 -24.42 -14.48
C ASP A 148 -7.92 -25.36 -13.29
N GLU A 149 -7.52 -26.63 -13.56
CA GLU A 149 -7.25 -27.66 -12.54
C GLU A 149 -6.09 -27.22 -11.61
N LEU A 150 -4.99 -26.72 -12.20
CA LEU A 150 -3.84 -26.22 -11.44
C LEU A 150 -4.23 -25.01 -10.59
N THR A 151 -5.01 -24.10 -11.15
CA THR A 151 -5.47 -22.92 -10.44
C THR A 151 -6.33 -23.32 -9.23
N SER A 152 -7.25 -24.27 -9.41
CA SER A 152 -8.08 -24.79 -8.32
C SER A 152 -7.23 -25.47 -7.24
N GLU A 153 -6.28 -26.32 -7.64
CA GLU A 153 -5.36 -27.02 -6.71
C GLU A 153 -4.56 -26.01 -5.86
N ILE A 154 -4.02 -24.97 -6.49
CA ILE A 154 -3.25 -23.93 -5.78
C ILE A 154 -4.11 -23.21 -4.74
N PHE A 155 -5.34 -22.82 -5.09
CA PHE A 155 -6.21 -22.13 -4.15
C PHE A 155 -6.74 -23.04 -3.04
N GLU A 156 -7.03 -24.30 -3.32
CA GLU A 156 -7.40 -25.29 -2.29
C GLU A 156 -6.24 -25.57 -1.31
N HIS A 157 -5.01 -25.52 -1.78
CA HIS A 157 -3.83 -25.71 -0.93
C HIS A 157 -3.54 -24.52 0.00
N ILE A 158 -3.83 -23.30 -0.46
CA ILE A 158 -3.52 -22.05 0.28
C ILE A 158 -4.65 -21.67 1.25
N LEU A 159 -5.90 -21.96 0.94
CA LEU A 159 -7.09 -21.51 1.69
C LEU A 159 -7.65 -22.59 2.59
#